data_d1978f08d5bdfafb6236051097e4f807
#
_entry.id   d1978f08d5bdfafb6236051097e4f807
#
_cell.length_a   1.000
_cell.length_b   1.000
_cell.length_c   1.000
_cell.angle_alpha   90.00
_cell.angle_beta   90.00
_cell.angle_gamma   90.00
#
_symmetry.space_group_name_H-M   'P 1'
#
loop_
_entity.id
_entity.type
_entity.pdbx_description
1 polymer ?
#
loop_
_entity_poly.entity_id
_entity_poly.type
_entity_poly.pdbx_seq_one_letter_code
_entity_poly.pdbx_strand_id
1 'polypeptide(L)'
;LRQAWPEKWPGLPLVFERAWQQLSLGVPRTGSRAHALLAFGRSVADQVERDGAQRHAQGQEPAYHNRLHIADTLVCMTYLLKASAYLKVAGASQASVAALALAIMAGHDFLHPGGSNTHPSEFEARAVQDLQPLMQAAGLDEADQEQLAYCILATDPVRVKAFHLAVR
;
A
#
# COMPACT_ATOMS: atom_id res chain seq x y z
N LEU A 1 12.66 5.28 13.12
CA LEU A 1 11.23 5.49 12.91
C LEU A 1 10.39 4.68 13.91
N ARG A 2 10.56 3.34 13.99
CA ARG A 2 9.77 2.49 14.90
C ARG A 2 9.83 2.87 16.37
N GLN A 3 10.93 3.45 16.84
CA GLN A 3 11.07 3.88 18.23
C GLN A 3 10.30 5.17 18.57
N ALA A 4 10.05 6.03 17.56
CA ALA A 4 9.34 7.29 17.76
C ALA A 4 7.82 7.17 17.57
N TRP A 5 7.34 6.15 16.86
CA TRP A 5 5.93 6.01 16.52
C TRP A 5 5.02 5.70 17.71
N PRO A 6 5.39 4.85 18.70
CA PRO A 6 4.49 4.55 19.82
C PRO A 6 4.07 5.76 20.65
N GLU A 7 4.95 6.78 20.75
CA GLU A 7 4.67 7.96 21.56
C GLU A 7 3.85 9.04 20.84
N LYS A 8 3.91 9.04 19.48
CA LYS A 8 3.31 10.10 18.63
C LYS A 8 2.68 9.52 17.37
N TRP A 9 1.96 8.40 17.51
CA TRP A 9 1.31 7.78 16.36
C TRP A 9 0.22 8.70 15.78
N PRO A 10 0.38 9.17 14.51
CA PRO A 10 -0.57 10.11 13.92
C PRO A 10 -1.76 9.43 13.25
N GLY A 11 -1.75 8.10 13.15
CA GLY A 11 -2.67 7.31 12.36
C GLY A 11 -2.20 7.08 10.92
N LEU A 12 -2.46 5.89 10.39
CA LEU A 12 -2.04 5.49 9.05
C LEU A 12 -2.62 6.39 7.94
N PRO A 13 -3.87 6.87 8.03
CA PRO A 13 -4.43 7.80 7.04
C PRO A 13 -3.60 9.08 6.89
N LEU A 14 -3.13 9.64 8.01
CA LEU A 14 -2.29 10.84 7.95
C LEU A 14 -0.90 10.55 7.38
N VAL A 15 -0.35 9.35 7.65
CA VAL A 15 0.92 8.91 7.03
C VAL A 15 0.75 8.81 5.51
N PHE A 16 -0.33 8.20 5.03
CA PHE A 16 -0.63 8.09 3.61
C PHE A 16 -0.76 9.46 2.93
N GLU A 17 -1.51 10.40 3.55
CA GLU A 17 -1.63 11.76 3.04
C GLU A 17 -0.29 12.49 2.97
N ARG A 18 0.53 12.38 4.01
CA ARG A 18 1.86 13.00 4.04
C ARG A 18 2.80 12.37 3.01
N ALA A 19 2.72 11.07 2.78
CA ALA A 19 3.47 10.38 1.73
C ALA A 19 3.16 10.98 0.35
N TRP A 20 1.89 11.20 0.04
CA TRP A 20 1.48 11.87 -1.19
C TRP A 20 1.98 13.31 -1.28
N GLN A 21 1.77 14.11 -0.23
CA GLN A 21 2.19 15.51 -0.17
C GLN A 21 3.70 15.68 -0.40
N GLN A 22 4.52 14.77 0.15
CA GLN A 22 5.98 14.77 -0.01
C GLN A 22 6.45 14.58 -1.46
N LEU A 23 5.61 14.03 -2.35
CA LEU A 23 5.93 13.88 -3.76
C LEU A 23 5.72 15.16 -4.57
N SER A 24 5.06 16.17 -4.01
CA SER A 24 4.81 17.49 -4.63
C SER A 24 4.11 17.41 -5.99
N LEU A 25 3.25 16.39 -6.20
CA LEU A 25 2.53 16.15 -7.46
C LEU A 25 1.19 16.91 -7.54
N GLY A 26 0.86 17.68 -6.52
CA GLY A 26 -0.39 18.43 -6.44
C GLY A 26 -1.62 17.57 -6.14
N VAL A 27 -2.80 18.16 -6.27
CA VAL A 27 -4.07 17.45 -6.10
C VAL A 27 -4.50 16.90 -7.45
N PRO A 28 -4.72 15.58 -7.59
CA PRO A 28 -5.15 15.01 -8.84
C PRO A 28 -6.55 15.50 -9.22
N ARG A 29 -6.78 15.67 -10.53
CA ARG A 29 -8.10 16.04 -11.05
C ARG A 29 -9.12 14.98 -10.68
N THR A 30 -10.27 15.41 -10.17
CA THR A 30 -11.42 14.54 -9.89
C THR A 30 -11.76 13.68 -11.11
N GLY A 31 -12.02 12.40 -10.91
CA GLY A 31 -12.30 11.43 -11.95
C GLY A 31 -11.07 10.95 -12.75
N SER A 32 -9.85 11.42 -12.40
CA SER A 32 -8.64 10.86 -12.99
C SER A 32 -8.25 9.54 -12.31
N ARG A 33 -7.47 8.72 -13.04
CA ARG A 33 -6.89 7.48 -12.49
C ARG A 33 -6.15 7.70 -11.17
N ALA A 34 -5.31 8.74 -11.09
CA ALA A 34 -4.59 9.08 -9.87
C ALA A 34 -5.55 9.42 -8.71
N HIS A 35 -6.66 10.10 -8.99
CA HIS A 35 -7.68 10.41 -7.99
C HIS A 35 -8.33 9.13 -7.43
N ALA A 36 -8.74 8.19 -8.30
CA ALA A 36 -9.36 6.93 -7.91
C ALA A 36 -8.38 6.05 -7.08
N LEU A 37 -7.13 5.94 -7.52
CA LEU A 37 -6.09 5.20 -6.79
C LEU A 37 -5.77 5.80 -5.42
N LEU A 38 -5.75 7.12 -5.28
CA LEU A 38 -5.58 7.77 -3.98
C LEU A 38 -6.80 7.59 -3.08
N ALA A 39 -8.00 7.66 -3.64
CA ALA A 39 -9.24 7.41 -2.88
C ALA A 39 -9.25 5.97 -2.34
N PHE A 40 -8.87 5.00 -3.17
CA PHE A 40 -8.68 3.61 -2.75
C PHE A 40 -7.64 3.49 -1.63
N GLY A 41 -6.42 4.01 -1.84
CA GLY A 41 -5.35 3.92 -0.85
C GLY A 41 -5.70 4.56 0.50
N ARG A 42 -6.46 5.68 0.50
CA ARG A 42 -7.01 6.30 1.73
C ARG A 42 -7.98 5.38 2.44
N SER A 43 -8.93 4.79 1.71
CA SER A 43 -9.91 3.86 2.28
C SER A 43 -9.25 2.63 2.89
N VAL A 44 -8.20 2.11 2.24
CA VAL A 44 -7.37 1.03 2.78
C VAL A 44 -6.67 1.46 4.06
N ALA A 45 -5.99 2.62 4.07
CA ALA A 45 -5.31 3.14 5.24
C ALA A 45 -6.27 3.37 6.42
N ASP A 46 -7.46 3.88 6.17
CA ASP A 46 -8.52 4.06 7.17
C ASP A 46 -8.98 2.72 7.77
N GLN A 47 -9.15 1.69 6.94
CA GLN A 47 -9.62 0.38 7.42
C GLN A 47 -8.52 -0.35 8.20
N VAL A 48 -7.28 -0.32 7.72
CA VAL A 48 -6.12 -0.89 8.44
C VAL A 48 -5.92 -0.20 9.79
N GLU A 49 -6.07 1.12 9.85
CA GLU A 49 -5.97 1.86 11.12
C GLU A 49 -7.03 1.42 12.12
N ARG A 50 -8.29 1.33 11.68
CA ARG A 50 -9.40 0.91 12.56
C ARG A 50 -9.20 -0.52 13.07
N ASP A 51 -8.90 -1.47 12.18
CA ASP A 51 -8.66 -2.87 12.54
C ASP A 51 -7.45 -3.01 13.46
N GLY A 52 -6.33 -2.38 13.11
CA GLY A 52 -5.11 -2.42 13.89
C GLY A 52 -5.29 -1.79 15.28
N ALA A 53 -6.00 -0.67 15.39
CA ALA A 53 -6.32 -0.05 16.69
C ALA A 53 -7.19 -0.97 17.56
N GLN A 54 -8.17 -1.63 16.96
CA GLN A 54 -9.02 -2.61 17.67
C GLN A 54 -8.20 -3.81 18.14
N ARG A 55 -7.38 -4.40 17.26
CA ARG A 55 -6.51 -5.54 17.62
C ARG A 55 -5.49 -5.15 18.68
N HIS A 56 -4.92 -3.95 18.58
CA HIS A 56 -3.98 -3.43 19.60
C HIS A 56 -4.63 -3.36 20.98
N ALA A 57 -5.84 -2.81 21.07
CA ALA A 57 -6.60 -2.73 22.33
C ALA A 57 -6.91 -4.10 22.93
N GLN A 58 -6.95 -5.16 22.10
CA GLN A 58 -7.15 -6.55 22.49
C GLN A 58 -5.85 -7.33 22.73
N GLY A 59 -4.68 -6.71 22.52
CA GLY A 59 -3.39 -7.38 22.58
C GLY A 59 -3.16 -8.39 21.43
N GLN A 60 -3.86 -8.23 20.31
CA GLN A 60 -3.87 -9.16 19.17
C GLN A 60 -3.27 -8.56 17.89
N GLU A 61 -2.80 -7.31 17.91
CA GLU A 61 -2.14 -6.73 16.74
C GLU A 61 -0.84 -7.50 16.45
N PRO A 62 -0.60 -7.94 15.18
CA PRO A 62 0.61 -8.67 14.84
C PRO A 62 1.88 -7.87 15.16
N ALA A 63 2.93 -8.56 15.61
CA ALA A 63 4.19 -7.91 15.97
C ALA A 63 4.89 -7.26 14.77
N TYR A 64 4.70 -7.78 13.55
CA TYR A 64 5.34 -7.28 12.33
C TYR A 64 4.34 -6.73 11.31
N HIS A 65 3.40 -7.53 10.81
CA HIS A 65 2.39 -7.13 9.82
C HIS A 65 1.30 -6.27 10.46
N ASN A 66 1.65 -5.06 10.85
CA ASN A 66 0.82 -4.11 11.58
C ASN A 66 0.82 -2.72 10.93
N ARG A 67 0.11 -1.77 11.51
CA ARG A 67 0.02 -0.38 11.04
C ARG A 67 1.38 0.29 10.88
N LEU A 68 2.34 0.00 11.78
CA LEU A 68 3.68 0.59 11.74
C LEU A 68 4.49 0.06 10.56
N HIS A 69 4.35 -1.24 10.24
CA HIS A 69 4.96 -1.83 9.06
C HIS A 69 4.47 -1.15 7.78
N ILE A 70 3.16 -0.99 7.63
CA ILE A 70 2.58 -0.31 6.46
C ILE A 70 3.03 1.15 6.38
N ALA A 71 3.13 1.85 7.51
CA ALA A 71 3.68 3.19 7.53
C ALA A 71 5.15 3.23 7.08
N ASP A 72 5.97 2.30 7.53
CA ASP A 72 7.38 2.19 7.10
C ASP A 72 7.48 1.94 5.58
N THR A 73 6.65 1.06 5.02
CA THR A 73 6.64 0.80 3.56
C THR A 73 6.18 2.01 2.75
N LEU A 74 5.20 2.77 3.22
CA LEU A 74 4.77 4.03 2.59
C LEU A 74 5.90 5.07 2.60
N VAL A 75 6.62 5.22 3.71
CA VAL A 75 7.77 6.13 3.81
C VAL A 75 8.88 5.68 2.85
N CYS A 76 9.25 4.40 2.85
CA CYS A 76 10.27 3.85 1.96
C CYS A 76 9.89 4.06 0.49
N MET A 77 8.63 3.77 0.11
CA MET A 77 8.14 3.99 -1.25
C MET A 77 8.21 5.46 -1.65
N THR A 78 7.86 6.38 -0.75
CA THR A 78 7.96 7.82 -1.01
C THR A 78 9.41 8.23 -1.32
N TYR A 79 10.38 7.72 -0.57
CA TYR A 79 11.81 7.95 -0.85
C TYR A 79 12.24 7.38 -2.19
N LEU A 80 11.84 6.16 -2.51
CA LEU A 80 12.15 5.51 -3.80
C LEU A 80 11.57 6.29 -4.97
N LEU A 81 10.32 6.73 -4.87
CA LEU A 81 9.67 7.55 -5.90
C LEU A 81 10.37 8.89 -6.09
N LYS A 82 10.78 9.57 -5.01
CA LYS A 82 11.55 10.83 -5.10
C LYS A 82 12.93 10.64 -5.72
N ALA A 83 13.61 9.54 -5.40
CA ALA A 83 14.95 9.24 -5.90
C ALA A 83 14.94 8.70 -7.34
N SER A 84 13.81 8.08 -7.77
CA SER A 84 13.77 7.40 -9.05
C SER A 84 13.61 8.35 -10.23
N ALA A 85 14.28 8.02 -11.34
CA ALA A 85 14.07 8.68 -12.62
C ALA A 85 12.68 8.39 -13.21
N TYR A 86 11.94 7.40 -12.70
CA TYR A 86 10.62 7.04 -13.21
C TYR A 86 9.59 8.17 -13.09
N LEU A 87 9.67 9.01 -12.07
CA LEU A 87 8.84 10.22 -11.98
C LEU A 87 9.23 11.29 -13.00
N LYS A 88 10.35 11.09 -13.73
CA LYS A 88 10.83 12.01 -14.76
C LYS A 88 10.50 11.54 -16.18
N VAL A 89 9.95 10.34 -16.36
CA VAL A 89 9.63 9.77 -17.67
C VAL A 89 8.34 10.43 -18.18
N ALA A 90 8.46 11.19 -19.26
CA ALA A 90 7.32 11.78 -19.97
C ALA A 90 6.41 10.66 -20.52
N GLY A 91 5.11 10.73 -20.28
CA GLY A 91 4.11 9.88 -20.92
C GLY A 91 3.13 9.17 -19.98
N ALA A 92 3.58 8.51 -18.91
CA ALA A 92 2.66 8.12 -17.86
C ALA A 92 2.46 9.31 -16.91
N SER A 93 1.22 9.63 -16.54
CA SER A 93 0.98 10.62 -15.50
C SER A 93 1.79 10.23 -14.27
N GLN A 94 2.80 11.00 -13.91
CA GLN A 94 3.64 10.79 -12.71
C GLN A 94 2.76 10.57 -11.47
N ALA A 95 1.66 11.31 -11.42
CA ALA A 95 0.65 11.19 -10.39
C ALA A 95 0.00 9.80 -10.34
N SER A 96 -0.30 9.19 -11.50
CA SER A 96 -0.90 7.85 -11.54
C SER A 96 0.07 6.76 -11.10
N VAL A 97 1.33 6.85 -11.51
CA VAL A 97 2.38 5.91 -11.08
C VAL A 97 2.62 6.01 -9.57
N ALA A 98 2.73 7.21 -9.05
CA ALA A 98 2.93 7.45 -7.63
C ALA A 98 1.73 7.01 -6.79
N ALA A 99 0.51 7.32 -7.25
CA ALA A 99 -0.72 6.90 -6.57
C ALA A 99 -0.86 5.38 -6.54
N LEU A 100 -0.55 4.69 -7.65
CA LEU A 100 -0.54 3.23 -7.73
C LEU A 100 0.48 2.63 -6.74
N ALA A 101 1.71 3.13 -6.72
CA ALA A 101 2.75 2.63 -5.84
C ALA A 101 2.38 2.79 -4.36
N LEU A 102 1.83 3.95 -3.96
CA LEU A 102 1.36 4.16 -2.59
C LEU A 102 0.14 3.28 -2.25
N ALA A 103 -0.79 3.09 -3.20
CA ALA A 103 -1.94 2.22 -3.03
C ALA A 103 -1.53 0.75 -2.81
N ILE A 104 -0.54 0.25 -3.58
CA ILE A 104 0.04 -1.08 -3.38
C ILE A 104 0.65 -1.20 -1.97
N MET A 105 1.45 -0.21 -1.55
CA MET A 105 2.07 -0.25 -0.22
C MET A 105 1.06 -0.15 0.92
N ALA A 106 -0.07 0.51 0.73
CA ALA A 106 -1.14 0.51 1.71
C ALA A 106 -1.86 -0.84 1.81
N GLY A 107 -1.99 -1.56 0.68
CA GLY A 107 -2.82 -2.76 0.57
C GLY A 107 -2.08 -4.10 0.62
N HIS A 108 -0.74 -4.16 0.50
CA HIS A 108 -0.02 -5.43 0.32
C HIS A 108 -0.20 -6.42 1.49
N ASP A 109 -0.32 -5.91 2.71
CA ASP A 109 -0.55 -6.68 3.94
C ASP A 109 -1.93 -6.40 4.54
N PHE A 110 -2.94 -6.14 3.70
CA PHE A 110 -4.28 -5.80 4.17
C PHE A 110 -4.85 -6.90 5.05
N LEU A 111 -5.18 -6.53 6.31
CA LEU A 111 -5.74 -7.41 7.34
C LEU A 111 -4.90 -8.69 7.60
N HIS A 112 -3.59 -8.64 7.38
CA HIS A 112 -2.69 -9.77 7.57
C HIS A 112 -2.78 -10.35 8.99
N PRO A 113 -2.92 -11.69 9.16
CA PRO A 113 -3.12 -12.31 10.47
C PRO A 113 -1.84 -12.42 11.33
N GLY A 114 -0.65 -12.15 10.75
CA GLY A 114 0.65 -12.21 11.45
C GLY A 114 1.41 -13.54 11.30
N GLY A 115 0.86 -14.51 10.58
CA GLY A 115 1.51 -15.79 10.30
C GLY A 115 2.43 -15.76 9.08
N SER A 116 2.85 -16.94 8.63
CA SER A 116 3.56 -17.15 7.36
C SER A 116 2.68 -17.93 6.40
N ASN A 117 2.83 -17.65 5.09
CA ASN A 117 2.14 -18.41 4.05
C ASN A 117 2.42 -19.91 4.16
N THR A 118 1.39 -20.76 4.12
CA THR A 118 1.51 -22.21 4.00
C THR A 118 1.54 -22.64 2.53
N HIS A 119 0.95 -21.82 1.65
CA HIS A 119 0.98 -21.97 0.20
C HIS A 119 1.44 -20.65 -0.45
N PRO A 120 2.02 -20.70 -1.66
CA PRO A 120 2.49 -19.48 -2.32
C PRO A 120 1.40 -18.40 -2.42
N SER A 121 1.71 -17.21 -1.96
CA SER A 121 0.86 -16.00 -2.00
C SER A 121 -0.51 -16.16 -1.31
N GLU A 122 -0.62 -17.01 -0.28
CA GLU A 122 -1.89 -17.29 0.41
C GLU A 122 -2.49 -16.02 1.04
N PHE A 123 -1.70 -15.28 1.81
CA PHE A 123 -2.18 -14.06 2.48
C PHE A 123 -2.33 -12.89 1.52
N GLU A 124 -1.46 -12.79 0.52
CA GLU A 124 -1.56 -11.79 -0.54
C GLU A 124 -2.83 -12.00 -1.39
N ALA A 125 -3.17 -13.24 -1.73
CA ALA A 125 -4.40 -13.56 -2.47
C ALA A 125 -5.65 -13.23 -1.65
N ARG A 126 -5.62 -13.49 -0.34
CA ARG A 126 -6.68 -13.10 0.58
C ARG A 126 -6.80 -11.58 0.67
N ALA A 127 -5.68 -10.87 0.82
CA ALA A 127 -5.67 -9.41 0.81
C ALA A 127 -6.31 -8.84 -0.46
N VAL A 128 -6.00 -9.38 -1.64
CA VAL A 128 -6.63 -8.97 -2.91
C VAL A 128 -8.14 -9.19 -2.88
N GLN A 129 -8.62 -10.33 -2.38
CA GLN A 129 -10.06 -10.61 -2.27
C GLN A 129 -10.76 -9.63 -1.33
N ASP A 130 -10.18 -9.39 -0.15
CA ASP A 130 -10.74 -8.50 0.86
C ASP A 130 -10.70 -7.01 0.44
N LEU A 131 -9.79 -6.64 -0.48
CA LEU A 131 -9.68 -5.30 -1.05
C LEU A 131 -10.67 -5.02 -2.19
N GLN A 132 -11.27 -6.05 -2.82
CA GLN A 132 -12.16 -5.87 -3.97
C GLN A 132 -13.29 -4.86 -3.74
N PRO A 133 -14.04 -4.90 -2.61
CA PRO A 133 -15.09 -3.92 -2.36
C PRO A 133 -14.58 -2.48 -2.31
N LEU A 134 -13.36 -2.26 -1.78
CA LEU A 134 -12.74 -0.93 -1.72
C LEU A 134 -12.28 -0.45 -3.10
N MET A 135 -11.77 -1.36 -3.95
CA MET A 135 -11.42 -1.05 -5.34
C MET A 135 -12.64 -0.60 -6.13
N GLN A 136 -13.76 -1.32 -6.00
CA GLN A 136 -15.03 -0.99 -6.65
C GLN A 136 -15.60 0.34 -6.15
N ALA A 137 -15.60 0.55 -4.82
CA ALA A 137 -16.10 1.79 -4.21
C ALA A 137 -15.27 3.03 -4.62
N ALA A 138 -13.98 2.87 -4.89
CA ALA A 138 -13.11 3.92 -5.40
C ALA A 138 -13.27 4.18 -6.91
N GLY A 139 -14.05 3.35 -7.61
CA GLY A 139 -14.28 3.47 -9.06
C GLY A 139 -13.06 3.07 -9.90
N LEU A 140 -12.23 2.14 -9.41
CA LEU A 140 -11.13 1.58 -10.19
C LEU A 140 -11.67 0.72 -11.33
N ASP A 141 -11.14 0.93 -12.53
CA ASP A 141 -11.46 0.08 -13.67
C ASP A 141 -10.79 -1.32 -13.55
N GLU A 142 -11.19 -2.24 -14.42
CA GLU A 142 -10.70 -3.63 -14.38
C GLU A 142 -9.16 -3.71 -14.53
N ALA A 143 -8.59 -2.89 -15.40
CA ALA A 143 -7.14 -2.88 -15.62
C ALA A 143 -6.36 -2.42 -14.38
N ASP A 144 -6.89 -1.43 -13.65
CA ASP A 144 -6.31 -0.97 -12.40
C ASP A 144 -6.45 -2.01 -11.27
N GLN A 145 -7.60 -2.68 -11.20
CA GLN A 145 -7.83 -3.77 -10.24
C GLN A 145 -6.88 -4.96 -10.50
N GLU A 146 -6.72 -5.37 -11.76
CA GLU A 146 -5.77 -6.42 -12.16
C GLU A 146 -4.32 -6.03 -11.84
N GLN A 147 -3.94 -4.78 -12.14
CA GLN A 147 -2.58 -4.31 -11.87
C GLN A 147 -2.28 -4.27 -10.37
N LEU A 148 -3.21 -3.78 -9.55
CA LEU A 148 -3.09 -3.80 -8.08
C LEU A 148 -2.97 -5.24 -7.56
N ALA A 149 -3.86 -6.13 -8.01
CA ALA A 149 -3.83 -7.54 -7.62
C ALA A 149 -2.50 -8.20 -7.97
N TYR A 150 -2.02 -8.02 -9.21
CA TYR A 150 -0.74 -8.54 -9.66
C TYR A 150 0.43 -8.05 -8.79
N CYS A 151 0.48 -6.75 -8.51
CA CYS A 151 1.54 -6.16 -7.70
C CYS A 151 1.50 -6.63 -6.25
N ILE A 152 0.30 -6.75 -5.64
CA ILE A 152 0.13 -7.26 -4.27
C ILE A 152 0.57 -8.74 -4.21
N LEU A 153 0.14 -9.58 -5.15
CA LEU A 153 0.59 -10.97 -5.21
C LEU A 153 2.11 -11.10 -5.41
N ALA A 154 2.75 -10.12 -6.05
CA ALA A 154 4.20 -10.10 -6.26
C ALA A 154 4.98 -9.70 -5.00
N THR A 155 4.34 -9.23 -3.92
CA THR A 155 5.02 -8.91 -2.65
C THR A 155 5.34 -10.17 -1.82
N ASP A 156 4.80 -11.33 -2.16
CA ASP A 156 5.18 -12.61 -1.55
C ASP A 156 6.71 -12.78 -1.57
N PRO A 157 7.37 -12.95 -0.41
CA PRO A 157 8.83 -13.07 -0.32
C PRO A 157 9.42 -14.20 -1.20
N VAL A 158 8.65 -15.28 -1.43
CA VAL A 158 9.08 -16.39 -2.31
C VAL A 158 9.16 -15.92 -3.76
N ARG A 159 8.18 -15.13 -4.22
CA ARG A 159 8.18 -14.56 -5.57
C ARG A 159 9.26 -13.51 -5.76
N VAL A 160 9.46 -12.62 -4.78
CA VAL A 160 10.54 -11.63 -4.79
C VAL A 160 11.89 -12.31 -4.91
N LYS A 161 12.13 -13.39 -4.14
CA LYS A 161 13.37 -14.16 -4.22
C LYS A 161 13.57 -14.80 -5.58
N ALA A 162 12.53 -15.41 -6.16
CA ALA A 162 12.59 -16.01 -7.50
C ALA A 162 12.91 -14.96 -8.57
N PHE A 163 12.30 -13.77 -8.51
CA PHE A 163 12.59 -12.66 -9.41
C PHE A 163 14.05 -12.21 -9.31
N HIS A 164 14.58 -12.02 -8.10
CA HIS A 164 15.98 -11.63 -7.90
C HIS A 164 16.98 -12.67 -8.43
N LEU A 165 16.62 -13.96 -8.41
CA LEU A 165 17.47 -15.01 -8.98
C LEU A 165 17.43 -15.04 -10.50
N ALA A 166 16.29 -14.65 -11.10
CA ALA A 166 16.11 -14.64 -12.55
C ALA A 166 16.78 -13.44 -13.24
N VAL A 167 17.03 -12.34 -12.54
CA VAL A 167 17.64 -11.10 -13.10
C VAL A 167 19.13 -10.97 -12.81
N ARG A 168 19.76 -11.97 -12.18
CA ARG A 168 21.22 -12.10 -11.99
C ARG A 168 21.86 -12.90 -13.11
#